data_decd1bc6cd29165b97af1c70e7ff45d0
#
_entry.id   decd1bc6cd29165b97af1c70e7ff45d0
#
_cell.length_a   1.000
_cell.length_b   1.000
_cell.length_c   1.000
_cell.angle_alpha   90.00
_cell.angle_beta   90.00
_cell.angle_gamma   90.00
#
_symmetry.space_group_name_H-M   'P 1'
#
loop_
_entity.id
_entity.type
_entity.pdbx_description
1 polymer ?
#
loop_
_entity_poly.entity_id
_entity_poly.type
_entity_poly.pdbx_seq_one_letter_code
_entity_poly.pdbx_strand_id
1 'polypeptide(L)'
;NCALDQEGYPTCWGQKLYGQTTPPEKTPLSSLDAGYWHACGIRAKDSGLECWGLPVSGNTPSGKFKAVSAGIEHNCAIRADGTATCWGKAEGGRTAAPDGQFLAISAGGGHSCGLRDDQSVICWGNNEKGQSNSPPL
;
A
#
# COMPACT_ATOMS: atom_id res chain seq x y z
N ASN A 1 -4.02 -11.21 -9.11
CA ASN A 1 -3.19 -11.85 -8.07
C ASN A 1 -1.71 -11.71 -8.39
N CYS A 2 -0.86 -11.60 -7.38
CA CYS A 2 0.60 -11.58 -7.51
C CYS A 2 1.25 -12.42 -6.40
N ALA A 3 2.39 -13.02 -6.71
CA ALA A 3 3.21 -13.74 -5.75
C ALA A 3 4.70 -13.49 -6.02
N LEU A 4 5.53 -13.63 -5.01
CA LEU A 4 6.98 -13.63 -5.15
C LEU A 4 7.51 -15.06 -5.14
N ASP A 5 8.49 -15.34 -6.00
CA ASP A 5 9.27 -16.57 -5.90
C ASP A 5 10.31 -16.48 -4.75
N GLN A 6 11.11 -17.53 -4.56
CA GLN A 6 12.13 -17.57 -3.49
C GLN A 6 13.23 -16.53 -3.67
N GLU A 7 13.43 -16.04 -4.88
CA GLU A 7 14.44 -15.02 -5.21
C GLU A 7 13.86 -13.60 -5.18
N GLY A 8 12.55 -13.46 -4.93
CA GLY A 8 11.85 -12.19 -4.83
C GLY A 8 11.31 -11.66 -6.16
N TYR A 9 11.32 -12.44 -7.24
CA TYR A 9 10.76 -11.99 -8.51
C TYR A 9 9.24 -12.13 -8.53
N PRO A 10 8.52 -11.05 -8.90
CA PRO A 10 7.07 -11.07 -8.92
C PRO A 10 6.51 -11.80 -10.14
N THR A 11 5.51 -12.61 -9.91
CA THR A 11 4.65 -13.20 -10.95
C THR A 11 3.21 -12.80 -10.69
N CYS A 12 2.53 -12.25 -11.69
CA CYS A 12 1.14 -11.80 -11.58
C CYS A 12 0.26 -12.50 -12.62
N TRP A 13 -0.99 -12.79 -12.24
CA TRP A 13 -1.97 -13.43 -13.12
C TRP A 13 -3.40 -12.93 -12.86
N GLY A 14 -4.29 -13.19 -13.80
CA GLY A 14 -5.69 -12.78 -13.75
C GLY A 14 -6.03 -11.72 -14.78
N GLN A 15 -6.81 -10.72 -14.39
CA GLN A 15 -7.26 -9.65 -15.27
C GLN A 15 -6.09 -8.77 -15.76
N LYS A 16 -6.06 -8.46 -17.05
CA LYS A 16 -4.91 -7.79 -17.71
C LYS A 16 -5.20 -6.38 -18.23
N LEU A 17 -6.38 -5.83 -17.99
CA LEU A 17 -6.85 -4.61 -18.64
C LEU A 17 -5.95 -3.38 -18.47
N TYR A 18 -5.22 -3.29 -17.36
CA TYR A 18 -4.42 -2.11 -17.00
C TYR A 18 -2.93 -2.41 -16.77
N GLY A 19 -2.43 -3.55 -17.24
CA GLY A 19 -1.04 -3.93 -17.02
C GLY A 19 -0.72 -4.42 -15.60
N GLN A 20 -1.75 -4.65 -14.77
CA GLN A 20 -1.58 -5.12 -13.39
C GLN A 20 -0.96 -6.53 -13.29
N THR A 21 -0.92 -7.26 -14.39
CA THR A 21 -0.25 -8.59 -14.47
C THR A 21 1.12 -8.52 -15.13
N THR A 22 1.65 -7.33 -15.38
CA THR A 22 2.98 -7.13 -15.99
C THR A 22 3.91 -6.47 -14.97
N PRO A 23 4.41 -7.23 -13.99
CA PRO A 23 5.33 -6.71 -12.98
C PRO A 23 6.71 -6.38 -13.59
N PRO A 24 7.57 -5.64 -12.88
CA PRO A 24 8.94 -5.38 -13.32
C PRO A 24 9.75 -6.68 -13.36
N GLU A 25 10.20 -7.09 -14.55
CA GLU A 25 10.83 -8.42 -14.79
C GLU A 25 12.20 -8.61 -14.13
N LYS A 26 12.90 -7.53 -13.79
CA LYS A 26 14.30 -7.58 -13.31
C LYS A 26 14.50 -6.94 -11.94
N THR A 27 13.43 -6.75 -11.20
CA THR A 27 13.48 -6.08 -9.91
C THR A 27 13.00 -7.02 -8.82
N PRO A 28 13.91 -7.65 -8.07
CA PRO A 28 13.52 -8.43 -6.90
C PRO A 28 12.85 -7.54 -5.84
N LEU A 29 11.78 -8.02 -5.27
CA LEU A 29 11.00 -7.36 -4.24
C LEU A 29 11.12 -8.14 -2.92
N SER A 30 11.18 -7.43 -1.80
CA SER A 30 11.14 -8.02 -0.46
C SER A 30 9.71 -8.29 0.01
N SER A 31 8.74 -7.54 -0.53
CA SER A 31 7.31 -7.73 -0.30
C SER A 31 6.52 -7.09 -1.42
N LEU A 32 5.27 -7.53 -1.59
CA LEU A 32 4.30 -6.91 -2.50
C LEU A 32 2.90 -7.01 -1.95
N ASP A 33 2.03 -6.11 -2.41
CA ASP A 33 0.59 -6.17 -2.21
C ASP A 33 -0.14 -5.82 -3.51
N ALA A 34 -1.21 -6.56 -3.80
CA ALA A 34 -2.00 -6.38 -5.01
C ALA A 34 -3.36 -5.76 -4.65
N GLY A 35 -3.59 -4.55 -5.13
CA GLY A 35 -4.87 -3.87 -5.06
C GLY A 35 -5.84 -4.34 -6.13
N TYR A 36 -6.87 -3.54 -6.39
CA TYR A 36 -7.91 -3.92 -7.34
C TYR A 36 -7.46 -3.79 -8.81
N TRP A 37 -6.78 -2.69 -9.16
CA TRP A 37 -6.36 -2.37 -10.53
C TRP A 37 -4.83 -2.26 -10.71
N HIS A 38 -4.07 -2.38 -9.63
CA HIS A 38 -2.64 -2.16 -9.59
C HIS A 38 -1.99 -3.05 -8.52
N ALA A 39 -0.69 -3.05 -8.47
CA ALA A 39 0.08 -3.67 -7.40
C ALA A 39 1.29 -2.80 -7.05
N CYS A 40 1.76 -2.91 -5.84
CA CYS A 40 2.96 -2.23 -5.35
C CYS A 40 3.84 -3.19 -4.58
N GLY A 41 5.14 -3.03 -4.69
CA GLY A 41 6.12 -3.79 -3.94
C GLY A 41 7.25 -2.93 -3.41
N ILE A 42 8.02 -3.50 -2.51
CA ILE A 42 9.23 -2.88 -1.96
C ILE A 42 10.45 -3.57 -2.60
N ARG A 43 11.29 -2.79 -3.27
CA ARG A 43 12.51 -3.31 -3.90
C ARG A 43 13.47 -3.84 -2.85
N ALA A 44 13.98 -5.06 -3.04
CA ALA A 44 14.92 -5.69 -2.14
C ALA A 44 16.25 -4.93 -2.05
N LYS A 45 16.69 -4.31 -3.15
CA LYS A 45 17.97 -3.63 -3.28
C LYS A 45 18.09 -2.36 -2.42
N ASP A 46 17.08 -1.52 -2.42
CA ASP A 46 17.14 -0.16 -1.86
C ASP A 46 15.97 0.21 -0.95
N SER A 47 15.03 -0.72 -0.74
CA SER A 47 13.79 -0.53 0.02
C SER A 47 12.86 0.55 -0.55
N GLY A 48 13.04 0.95 -1.80
CA GLY A 48 12.16 1.86 -2.52
C GLY A 48 10.88 1.17 -2.99
N LEU A 49 9.90 1.95 -3.37
CA LEU A 49 8.63 1.46 -3.90
C LEU A 49 8.70 1.22 -5.41
N GLU A 50 8.02 0.17 -5.86
CA GLU A 50 7.78 -0.14 -7.26
C GLU A 50 6.31 -0.48 -7.43
N CYS A 51 5.57 0.27 -8.25
CA CYS A 51 4.15 0.06 -8.49
C CYS A 51 3.89 -0.12 -9.98
N TRP A 52 2.92 -0.98 -10.32
CA TRP A 52 2.52 -1.24 -11.71
C TRP A 52 1.01 -1.46 -11.82
N GLY A 53 0.50 -1.40 -13.04
CA GLY A 53 -0.93 -1.47 -13.31
C GLY A 53 -1.55 -0.10 -13.61
N LEU A 54 -2.82 0.09 -13.27
CA LEU A 54 -3.48 1.37 -13.45
C LEU A 54 -2.72 2.46 -12.69
N PRO A 55 -2.37 3.57 -13.34
CA PRO A 55 -1.76 4.69 -12.64
C PRO A 55 -2.69 5.19 -11.53
N VAL A 56 -2.34 4.95 -10.30
CA VAL A 56 -3.03 5.58 -9.17
C VAL A 56 -2.67 7.05 -9.22
N SER A 57 -3.65 7.92 -9.20
CA SER A 57 -3.42 9.37 -9.29
C SER A 57 -2.44 9.81 -8.20
N GLY A 58 -1.34 10.40 -8.63
CA GLY A 58 -0.24 10.80 -7.75
C GLY A 58 1.04 10.00 -7.98
N ASN A 59 2.16 10.61 -7.67
CA ASN A 59 3.46 9.99 -7.82
C ASN A 59 3.73 9.04 -6.65
N THR A 60 4.27 7.87 -6.95
CA THR A 60 4.80 6.95 -5.95
C THR A 60 5.87 7.67 -5.10
N PRO A 61 5.74 7.69 -3.77
CA PRO A 61 6.68 8.42 -2.93
C PRO A 61 8.09 7.84 -3.01
N SER A 62 9.09 8.72 -2.97
CA SER A 62 10.50 8.34 -2.88
C SER A 62 10.91 8.05 -1.45
N GLY A 63 11.99 7.32 -1.27
CA GLY A 63 12.57 6.99 0.03
C GLY A 63 12.65 5.50 0.29
N LYS A 64 12.85 5.14 1.56
CA LYS A 64 12.94 3.76 2.03
C LYS A 64 11.69 3.38 2.81
N PHE A 65 11.18 2.18 2.55
CA PHE A 65 9.93 1.67 3.11
C PHE A 65 10.11 0.27 3.69
N LYS A 66 9.31 -0.05 4.70
CA LYS A 66 9.28 -1.38 5.34
C LYS A 66 7.96 -2.12 5.19
N ALA A 67 6.89 -1.43 4.76
CA ALA A 67 5.60 -2.03 4.45
C ALA A 67 4.88 -1.24 3.38
N VAL A 68 4.05 -1.91 2.56
CA VAL A 68 3.18 -1.31 1.57
C VAL A 68 1.86 -2.06 1.51
N SER A 69 0.76 -1.34 1.32
CA SER A 69 -0.56 -1.92 1.10
C SER A 69 -1.28 -1.18 -0.02
N ALA A 70 -1.87 -1.94 -0.94
CA ALA A 70 -2.57 -1.46 -2.11
C ALA A 70 -4.08 -1.63 -1.96
N GLY A 71 -4.82 -0.53 -2.02
CA GLY A 71 -6.28 -0.49 -1.99
C GLY A 71 -6.92 -0.56 -3.38
N ILE A 72 -8.13 -0.01 -3.51
CA ILE A 72 -8.80 0.05 -4.84
C ILE A 72 -8.17 1.15 -5.71
N GLU A 73 -8.08 2.37 -5.20
CA GLU A 73 -7.60 3.54 -5.94
C GLU A 73 -6.55 4.36 -5.16
N HIS A 74 -5.99 3.79 -4.10
CA HIS A 74 -4.94 4.42 -3.30
C HIS A 74 -4.03 3.37 -2.69
N ASN A 75 -2.90 3.81 -2.21
CA ASN A 75 -1.91 2.99 -1.52
C ASN A 75 -1.50 3.65 -0.23
N CYS A 76 -1.06 2.86 0.72
CA CYS A 76 -0.39 3.33 1.93
C CYS A 76 0.90 2.53 2.16
N ALA A 77 1.89 3.17 2.74
CA ALA A 77 3.16 2.54 3.08
C ALA A 77 3.69 3.06 4.41
N ILE A 78 4.51 2.25 5.07
CA ILE A 78 5.26 2.66 6.25
C ILE A 78 6.70 2.91 5.83
N ARG A 79 7.19 4.12 6.09
CA ARG A 79 8.58 4.51 5.85
C ARG A 79 9.53 3.78 6.81
N ALA A 80 10.81 3.77 6.49
CA ALA A 80 11.85 3.19 7.35
C ALA A 80 11.88 3.82 8.75
N ASP A 81 11.48 5.10 8.90
CA ASP A 81 11.38 5.80 10.18
C ASP A 81 10.10 5.46 10.97
N GLY A 82 9.20 4.64 10.44
CA GLY A 82 7.95 4.23 11.07
C GLY A 82 6.73 5.09 10.75
N THR A 83 6.89 6.22 10.07
CA THR A 83 5.77 7.08 9.70
C THR A 83 5.00 6.50 8.51
N ALA A 84 3.69 6.76 8.45
CA ALA A 84 2.85 6.34 7.33
C ALA A 84 2.79 7.43 6.24
N THR A 85 2.67 7.00 5.00
CA THR A 85 2.36 7.87 3.87
C THR A 85 1.38 7.15 2.94
N CYS A 86 0.39 7.88 2.43
CA CYS A 86 -0.58 7.35 1.48
C CYS A 86 -0.60 8.22 0.22
N TRP A 87 -0.87 7.61 -0.94
CA TRP A 87 -0.96 8.31 -2.22
C TRP A 87 -2.00 7.66 -3.12
N GLY A 88 -2.36 8.35 -4.19
CA GLY A 88 -3.41 7.95 -5.11
C GLY A 88 -4.63 8.85 -5.00
N LYS A 89 -5.82 8.31 -5.20
CA LYS A 89 -7.06 9.08 -5.12
C LYS A 89 -7.34 9.51 -3.68
N ALA A 90 -7.41 10.83 -3.46
CA ALA A 90 -7.53 11.42 -2.12
C ALA A 90 -8.96 11.57 -1.61
N GLU A 91 -9.97 11.21 -2.42
CA GLU A 91 -11.38 11.34 -2.08
C GLU A 91 -11.72 10.69 -0.72
N GLY A 92 -12.51 11.40 0.09
CA GLY A 92 -12.91 10.94 1.41
C GLY A 92 -11.78 10.93 2.45
N GLY A 93 -10.62 11.53 2.17
CA GLY A 93 -9.50 11.60 3.12
C GLY A 93 -8.67 10.32 3.23
N ARG A 94 -8.83 9.36 2.31
CA ARG A 94 -8.17 8.05 2.36
C ARG A 94 -6.63 8.12 2.29
N THR A 95 -6.07 9.22 1.76
CA THR A 95 -4.63 9.46 1.69
C THR A 95 -4.10 10.36 2.80
N ALA A 96 -4.96 10.83 3.71
CA ALA A 96 -4.57 11.68 4.83
C ALA A 96 -4.11 10.83 6.04
N ALA A 97 -2.98 10.13 5.87
CA ALA A 97 -2.41 9.32 6.95
C ALA A 97 -2.12 10.19 8.18
N PRO A 98 -2.56 9.78 9.38
CA PRO A 98 -2.27 10.52 10.59
C PRO A 98 -0.80 10.41 11.00
N ASP A 99 -0.32 11.41 11.76
CA ASP A 99 1.02 11.38 12.34
C ASP A 99 1.17 10.24 13.34
N GLY A 100 2.38 9.77 13.52
CA GLY A 100 2.74 8.75 14.50
C GLY A 100 3.61 7.63 13.95
N GLN A 101 3.87 6.65 14.81
CA GLN A 101 4.65 5.46 14.48
C GLN A 101 3.73 4.28 14.24
N PHE A 102 3.96 3.53 13.16
CA PHE A 102 3.13 2.42 12.72
C PHE A 102 3.93 1.12 12.60
N LEU A 103 3.32 0.04 13.08
CA LEU A 103 3.83 -1.34 12.95
C LEU A 103 3.26 -2.06 11.72
N ALA A 104 2.00 -1.75 11.37
CA ALA A 104 1.31 -2.34 10.22
C ALA A 104 0.36 -1.33 9.58
N ILE A 105 0.05 -1.52 8.31
CA ILE A 105 -0.86 -0.66 7.55
C ILE A 105 -1.67 -1.51 6.57
N SER A 106 -2.93 -1.13 6.35
CA SER A 106 -3.83 -1.77 5.40
C SER A 106 -4.67 -0.73 4.67
N ALA A 107 -4.67 -0.77 3.35
CA ALA A 107 -5.49 0.05 2.49
C ALA A 107 -6.68 -0.75 1.97
N GLY A 108 -7.89 -0.27 2.20
CA GLY A 108 -9.13 -0.87 1.72
C GLY A 108 -9.69 -0.20 0.47
N GLY A 109 -11.00 -0.18 0.31
CA GLY A 109 -11.67 0.46 -0.80
C GLY A 109 -11.55 1.97 -0.77
N GLY A 110 -12.13 2.61 0.23
CA GLY A 110 -12.11 4.06 0.42
C GLY A 110 -11.53 4.52 1.75
N HIS A 111 -10.93 3.62 2.51
CA HIS A 111 -10.37 3.87 3.84
C HIS A 111 -9.07 3.12 4.03
N SER A 112 -8.34 3.48 5.05
CA SER A 112 -7.10 2.81 5.46
C SER A 112 -7.07 2.67 6.97
N CYS A 113 -6.37 1.67 7.47
CA CYS A 113 -6.15 1.45 8.89
C CYS A 113 -4.68 1.19 9.17
N GLY A 114 -4.21 1.63 10.32
CA GLY A 114 -2.85 1.38 10.80
C GLY A 114 -2.84 0.90 12.24
N LEU A 115 -1.94 -0.02 12.52
CA LEU A 115 -1.60 -0.45 13.88
C LEU A 115 -0.41 0.39 14.35
N ARG A 116 -0.57 1.13 15.43
CA ARG A 116 0.47 1.95 16.04
C ARG A 116 1.42 1.14 16.92
N ASP A 117 2.52 1.72 17.30
CA ASP A 117 3.52 1.15 18.20
C ASP A 117 3.01 0.94 19.63
N ASP A 118 2.02 1.73 20.06
CA ASP A 118 1.30 1.55 21.33
C ASP A 118 0.20 0.46 21.26
N GLN A 119 0.11 -0.26 20.15
CA GLN A 119 -0.88 -1.30 19.83
C GLN A 119 -2.30 -0.77 19.57
N SER A 120 -2.50 0.54 19.54
CA SER A 120 -3.78 1.12 19.12
C SER A 120 -4.00 0.98 17.60
N VAL A 121 -5.26 0.84 17.19
CA VAL A 121 -5.66 0.87 15.78
C VAL A 121 -6.27 2.22 15.48
N ILE A 122 -5.83 2.85 14.40
CA ILE A 122 -6.43 4.06 13.86
C ILE A 122 -6.82 3.85 12.41
N CYS A 123 -8.03 4.25 12.04
CA CYS A 123 -8.51 4.21 10.66
C CYS A 123 -8.84 5.62 10.17
N TRP A 124 -8.69 5.86 8.88
CA TRP A 124 -9.00 7.13 8.22
C TRP A 124 -9.56 6.92 6.82
N GLY A 125 -10.15 7.95 6.26
CA GLY A 125 -10.80 7.91 4.96
C GLY A 125 -12.32 7.87 5.07
N ASN A 126 -12.98 7.23 4.10
CA ASN A 126 -14.43 7.14 4.05
C ASN A 126 -15.00 6.49 5.32
N ASN A 127 -16.05 7.09 5.89
CA ASN A 127 -16.70 6.63 7.12
C ASN A 127 -18.24 6.54 7.01
N GLU A 128 -18.80 6.50 5.81
CA GLU A 128 -20.25 6.43 5.61
C GLU A 128 -20.90 5.18 6.20
N LYS A 129 -20.13 4.13 6.39
CA LYS A 129 -20.55 2.86 6.98
C LYS A 129 -19.91 2.59 8.35
N GLY A 130 -19.23 3.58 8.94
CA GLY A 130 -18.53 3.40 10.20
C GLY A 130 -17.18 2.69 10.09
N GLN A 131 -16.65 2.48 8.87
CA GLN A 131 -15.43 1.72 8.62
C GLN A 131 -14.15 2.39 9.13
N SER A 132 -14.18 3.70 9.40
CA SER A 132 -13.08 4.44 10.01
C SER A 132 -13.24 4.67 11.52
N ASN A 133 -14.30 4.13 12.13
CA ASN A 133 -14.49 4.15 13.57
C ASN A 133 -13.64 3.04 14.19
N SER A 134 -12.43 3.38 14.60
CA SER A 134 -11.55 2.42 15.25
C SER A 134 -12.13 1.99 16.59
N PRO A 135 -12.13 0.69 16.92
CA PRO A 135 -12.58 0.25 18.24
C PRO A 135 -11.64 0.77 19.32
N PRO A 136 -12.15 1.09 20.51
CA PRO A 136 -11.29 1.37 21.66
C PRO A 136 -10.52 0.08 22.03
N LEU A 137 -9.31 0.25 22.50
CA LEU A 137 -8.50 -0.84 23.06
C LEU A 137 -8.98 -1.17 24.48
#